data_32f9f2922df34d9f170721d37bf3db6d
#
_entry.id   32f9f2922df34d9f170721d37bf3db6d
#
_cell.length_a   1.000
_cell.length_b   1.000
_cell.length_c   1.000
_cell.angle_alpha   90.00
_cell.angle_beta   90.00
_cell.angle_gamma   90.00
#
_symmetry.space_group_name_H-M   'P 1'
#
loop_
_entity.id
_entity.type
_entity.pdbx_description
1 polymer ?
#
loop_
_entity_poly.entity_id
_entity_poly.type
_entity_poly.pdbx_seq_one_letter_code
_entity_poly.pdbx_strand_id
1 'polypeptide(L)'
;MFNPFQQVELIKAEPFMSMPAKFRNAKRTSWADPNRQGAEIECFLEGPSFDREGNLWFVDIPYGRIFRISTKGEWELITQYDGWPNGLKFHKDGRAFICDYKMGLLSLDTKTGKIETILGSMYSESFKGLNDLHFAANGDLYFTDQGQTGIADPTGRVFRL
;
A
#
# COMPACT_ATOMS: atom_id res chain seq x y z
N MET A 1 -22.78 14.56 17.57
CA MET A 1 -23.76 15.22 16.67
C MET A 1 -22.97 16.12 15.76
N PHE A 2 -23.09 15.96 14.45
CA PHE A 2 -22.36 16.81 13.47
C PHE A 2 -22.96 18.22 13.49
N ASN A 3 -22.12 19.25 13.75
CA ASN A 3 -22.55 20.64 13.65
C ASN A 3 -22.12 21.22 12.30
N PRO A 4 -23.02 21.42 11.32
CA PRO A 4 -22.66 21.90 9.99
C PRO A 4 -22.15 23.34 9.96
N PHE A 5 -22.25 24.08 11.06
CA PHE A 5 -21.78 25.47 11.19
C PHE A 5 -20.48 25.58 11.99
N GLN A 6 -19.89 24.45 12.42
CA GLN A 6 -18.59 24.48 13.08
C GLN A 6 -17.51 24.78 12.03
N GLN A 7 -16.72 25.81 12.26
CA GLN A 7 -15.54 26.08 11.43
C GLN A 7 -14.61 24.87 11.49
N VAL A 8 -14.26 24.34 10.32
CA VAL A 8 -13.26 23.28 10.21
C VAL A 8 -11.89 23.90 10.45
N GLU A 9 -11.12 23.29 11.35
CA GLU A 9 -9.72 23.66 11.56
C GLU A 9 -8.92 23.36 10.28
N LEU A 10 -8.24 24.37 9.75
CA LEU A 10 -7.36 24.23 8.59
C LEU A 10 -5.94 23.95 9.06
N ILE A 11 -5.46 22.76 8.82
CA ILE A 11 -4.08 22.37 9.09
C ILE A 11 -3.30 22.39 7.77
N LYS A 12 -2.22 23.18 7.73
CA LYS A 12 -1.32 23.20 6.59
C LYS A 12 -0.43 21.95 6.63
N ALA A 13 -0.48 21.14 5.58
CA ALA A 13 0.43 20.03 5.42
C ALA A 13 1.82 20.53 5.01
N GLU A 14 2.85 19.97 5.65
CA GLU A 14 4.25 20.24 5.33
C GLU A 14 4.97 18.92 5.00
N PRO A 15 5.99 18.94 4.11
CA PRO A 15 6.76 17.74 3.83
C PRO A 15 7.45 17.24 5.11
N PHE A 16 7.12 16.00 5.52
CA PHE A 16 7.79 15.35 6.65
C PHE A 16 9.22 14.96 6.24
N MET A 17 9.36 14.29 5.08
CA MET A 17 10.64 13.79 4.59
C MET A 17 10.58 13.52 3.09
N SER A 18 11.73 13.62 2.42
CA SER A 18 11.86 13.29 1.00
C SER A 18 12.63 11.98 0.81
N MET A 19 12.27 11.22 -0.22
CA MET A 19 13.00 10.00 -0.59
C MET A 19 14.48 10.34 -0.90
N PRO A 20 15.44 9.59 -0.33
CA PRO A 20 16.87 9.79 -0.63
C PRO A 20 17.20 9.59 -2.10
N ALA A 21 18.15 10.36 -2.62
CA ALA A 21 18.55 10.34 -4.03
C ALA A 21 18.95 8.94 -4.53
N LYS A 22 19.56 8.12 -3.67
CA LYS A 22 19.95 6.73 -4.00
C LYS A 22 18.79 5.82 -4.42
N PHE A 23 17.55 6.18 -4.05
CA PHE A 23 16.33 5.45 -4.42
C PHE A 23 15.56 6.10 -5.57
N ARG A 24 15.98 7.29 -6.00
CA ARG A 24 15.38 8.02 -7.11
C ARG A 24 16.08 7.67 -8.40
N ASN A 25 15.47 6.82 -9.19
CA ASN A 25 15.99 6.45 -10.51
C ASN A 25 14.79 6.32 -11.44
N ALA A 26 14.43 7.42 -12.09
CA ALA A 26 13.27 7.48 -12.95
C ALA A 26 13.40 6.46 -14.10
N LYS A 27 12.34 5.66 -14.25
CA LYS A 27 12.22 4.67 -15.33
C LYS A 27 10.78 4.56 -15.77
N ARG A 28 10.58 4.18 -17.02
CA ARG A 28 9.32 3.64 -17.48
C ARG A 28 9.10 2.25 -16.85
N THR A 29 7.93 2.02 -16.29
CA THR A 29 7.54 0.75 -15.68
C THR A 29 6.22 0.27 -16.26
N SER A 30 5.94 -1.03 -16.16
CA SER A 30 4.67 -1.60 -16.59
C SER A 30 3.47 -0.99 -15.84
N TRP A 31 3.68 -0.47 -14.63
CA TRP A 31 2.66 0.28 -13.91
C TRP A 31 2.46 1.68 -14.50
N ALA A 32 3.53 2.35 -14.92
CA ALA A 32 3.45 3.70 -15.48
C ALA A 32 2.76 3.73 -16.85
N ASP A 33 2.81 2.64 -17.61
CA ASP A 33 2.19 2.56 -18.93
C ASP A 33 0.68 2.92 -18.89
N PRO A 34 -0.18 2.23 -18.13
CA PRO A 34 -1.58 2.59 -18.04
C PRO A 34 -1.86 3.78 -17.10
N ASN A 35 -1.04 4.00 -16.05
CA ASN A 35 -1.36 4.97 -15.01
C ASN A 35 -0.75 6.35 -15.23
N ARG A 36 0.32 6.46 -16.06
CA ARG A 36 1.08 7.69 -16.32
C ARG A 36 1.44 7.86 -17.80
N GLN A 37 0.71 7.21 -18.70
CA GLN A 37 0.93 7.27 -20.16
C GLN A 37 2.37 6.91 -20.57
N GLY A 38 3.01 5.99 -19.83
CA GLY A 38 4.37 5.55 -20.06
C GLY A 38 5.46 6.52 -19.62
N ALA A 39 5.14 7.54 -18.84
CA ALA A 39 6.14 8.47 -18.30
C ALA A 39 7.15 7.75 -17.40
N GLU A 40 8.38 8.22 -17.44
CA GLU A 40 9.38 7.83 -16.44
C GLU A 40 9.07 8.48 -15.10
N ILE A 41 9.05 7.68 -14.04
CA ILE A 41 8.73 8.14 -12.67
C ILE A 41 9.78 7.65 -11.69
N GLU A 42 10.06 8.43 -10.66
CA GLU A 42 11.01 8.06 -9.61
C GLU A 42 10.41 7.14 -8.55
N CYS A 43 9.12 7.35 -8.22
CA CYS A 43 8.36 6.58 -7.24
C CYS A 43 6.88 6.91 -7.31
N PHE A 44 6.06 6.07 -6.67
CA PHE A 44 4.68 6.36 -6.30
C PHE A 44 4.39 5.71 -4.96
N LEU A 45 4.56 6.49 -3.87
CA LEU A 45 4.50 6.00 -2.50
C LEU A 45 3.06 5.91 -2.02
N GLU A 46 2.72 4.78 -1.38
CA GLU A 46 1.39 4.45 -0.89
C GLU A 46 1.42 3.62 0.40
N GLY A 47 0.25 3.34 0.96
CA GLY A 47 0.05 2.43 2.08
C GLY A 47 0.81 2.77 3.36
N PRO A 48 0.86 4.05 3.82
CA PRO A 48 1.61 4.39 5.02
C PRO A 48 1.01 3.69 6.25
N SER A 49 1.89 3.10 7.07
CA SER A 49 1.52 2.43 8.32
C SER A 49 2.67 2.48 9.31
N PHE A 50 2.34 2.54 10.60
CA PHE A 50 3.35 2.46 11.66
C PHE A 50 3.41 1.05 12.23
N ASP A 51 4.62 0.56 12.50
CA ASP A 51 4.81 -0.63 13.31
C ASP A 51 4.72 -0.29 14.80
N ARG A 52 4.90 -1.30 15.67
CA ARG A 52 4.82 -1.13 17.12
C ARG A 52 5.98 -0.35 17.72
N GLU A 53 7.10 -0.32 17.03
CA GLU A 53 8.31 0.41 17.40
C GLU A 53 8.26 1.88 16.94
N GLY A 54 7.18 2.27 16.22
CA GLY A 54 6.98 3.63 15.72
C GLY A 54 7.71 3.93 14.42
N ASN A 55 8.26 2.92 13.73
CA ASN A 55 8.81 3.12 12.39
C ASN A 55 7.68 3.29 11.37
N LEU A 56 7.87 4.16 10.40
CA LEU A 56 6.96 4.36 9.29
C LEU A 56 7.30 3.41 8.14
N TRP A 57 6.32 2.62 7.74
CA TRP A 57 6.40 1.71 6.59
C TRP A 57 5.49 2.21 5.47
N PHE A 58 5.90 1.96 4.23
CA PHE A 58 5.09 2.26 3.04
C PHE A 58 5.62 1.49 1.84
N VAL A 59 4.81 1.47 0.81
CA VAL A 59 5.10 0.79 -0.44
C VAL A 59 5.39 1.79 -1.55
N ASP A 60 6.06 1.32 -2.59
CA ASP A 60 6.30 2.07 -3.84
C ASP A 60 5.86 1.20 -5.00
N ILE A 61 4.67 1.49 -5.49
CA ILE A 61 3.91 0.63 -6.39
C ILE A 61 4.68 0.29 -7.67
N PRO A 62 5.21 1.30 -8.44
CA PRO A 62 5.79 1.04 -9.75
C PRO A 62 7.00 0.12 -9.75
N TYR A 63 7.66 0.03 -8.60
CA TYR A 63 8.92 -0.69 -8.45
C TYR A 63 8.81 -1.94 -7.58
N GLY A 64 7.61 -2.20 -6.99
CA GLY A 64 7.42 -3.32 -6.07
C GLY A 64 8.31 -3.22 -4.83
N ARG A 65 8.60 -2.00 -4.36
CA ARG A 65 9.48 -1.75 -3.22
C ARG A 65 8.68 -1.54 -1.95
N ILE A 66 9.23 -2.01 -0.84
CA ILE A 66 8.72 -1.75 0.51
C ILE A 66 9.81 -1.10 1.32
N PHE A 67 9.51 0.05 1.89
CA PHE A 67 10.44 0.85 2.68
C PHE A 67 10.01 0.93 4.14
N ARG A 68 11.02 1.12 4.99
CA ARG A 68 10.87 1.53 6.38
C ARG A 68 11.65 2.81 6.63
N ILE A 69 11.06 3.74 7.37
CA ILE A 69 11.76 4.89 7.96
C ILE A 69 11.79 4.66 9.47
N SER A 70 12.98 4.61 10.04
CA SER A 70 13.14 4.46 11.49
C SER A 70 12.67 5.72 12.23
N THR A 71 12.46 5.62 13.54
CA THR A 71 12.16 6.79 14.41
C THR A 71 13.27 7.85 14.41
N LYS A 72 14.46 7.52 13.87
CA LYS A 72 15.57 8.45 13.65
C LYS A 72 15.59 9.08 12.26
N GLY A 73 14.62 8.75 11.39
CA GLY A 73 14.55 9.25 10.03
C GLY A 73 15.43 8.50 9.02
N GLU A 74 15.91 7.31 9.35
CA GLU A 74 16.74 6.51 8.45
C GLU A 74 15.88 5.65 7.52
N TRP A 75 16.12 5.78 6.21
CA TRP A 75 15.45 5.02 5.16
C TRP A 75 16.11 3.68 4.91
N GLU A 76 15.30 2.63 4.90
CA GLU A 76 15.72 1.28 4.58
C GLU A 76 14.79 0.68 3.51
N LEU A 77 15.39 0.08 2.47
CA LEU A 77 14.68 -0.77 1.53
C LEU A 77 14.61 -2.17 2.14
N ILE A 78 13.43 -2.59 2.55
CA ILE A 78 13.20 -3.89 3.19
C ILE A 78 13.19 -5.00 2.15
N THR A 79 12.46 -4.78 1.04
CA THR A 79 12.37 -5.75 -0.04
C THR A 79 11.95 -5.09 -1.35
N GLN A 80 12.23 -5.78 -2.45
CA GLN A 80 11.74 -5.46 -3.78
C GLN A 80 11.36 -6.75 -4.50
N TYR A 81 10.16 -6.78 -5.12
CA TYR A 81 9.64 -7.95 -5.80
C TYR A 81 8.82 -7.57 -7.03
N ASP A 82 8.46 -8.54 -7.88
CA ASP A 82 7.61 -8.30 -9.06
C ASP A 82 6.13 -8.24 -8.68
N GLY A 83 5.75 -7.17 -7.99
CA GLY A 83 4.39 -6.85 -7.59
C GLY A 83 4.06 -5.39 -7.77
N TRP A 84 2.79 -5.05 -7.51
CA TRP A 84 2.30 -3.69 -7.42
C TRP A 84 1.64 -3.48 -6.05
N PRO A 85 2.46 -3.43 -4.97
CA PRO A 85 1.93 -3.22 -3.62
C PRO A 85 1.25 -1.86 -3.51
N ASN A 86 0.09 -1.81 -2.84
CA ASN A 86 -0.68 -0.58 -2.65
C ASN A 86 -0.92 -0.32 -1.16
N GLY A 87 -1.81 -1.06 -0.50
CA GLY A 87 -2.04 -0.94 0.93
C GLY A 87 -1.09 -1.78 1.77
N LEU A 88 -0.63 -1.27 2.91
CA LEU A 88 0.15 -2.00 3.91
C LEU A 88 -0.41 -1.72 5.30
N LYS A 89 -0.69 -2.76 6.10
CA LYS A 89 -1.11 -2.62 7.50
C LYS A 89 -0.49 -3.70 8.39
N PHE A 90 -0.24 -3.33 9.64
CA PHE A 90 0.19 -4.25 10.67
C PHE A 90 -1.01 -4.84 11.42
N HIS A 91 -1.01 -6.15 11.57
CA HIS A 91 -1.91 -6.82 12.49
C HIS A 91 -1.41 -6.66 13.94
N LYS A 92 -2.32 -6.79 14.90
CA LYS A 92 -2.02 -6.68 16.34
C LYS A 92 -0.97 -7.68 16.85
N ASP A 93 -0.65 -8.73 16.11
CA ASP A 93 0.43 -9.69 16.45
C ASP A 93 1.80 -9.31 15.85
N GLY A 94 1.88 -8.20 15.09
CA GLY A 94 3.10 -7.68 14.49
C GLY A 94 3.36 -8.14 13.06
N ARG A 95 2.53 -9.02 12.50
CA ARG A 95 2.63 -9.38 11.07
C ARG A 95 2.20 -8.20 10.20
N ALA A 96 2.90 -8.00 9.09
CA ALA A 96 2.53 -7.03 8.07
C ALA A 96 1.76 -7.72 6.93
N PHE A 97 0.71 -7.06 6.44
CA PHE A 97 -0.13 -7.52 5.35
C PHE A 97 -0.14 -6.46 4.25
N ILE A 98 -0.21 -6.91 3.00
CA ILE A 98 -0.13 -6.03 1.83
C ILE A 98 -1.24 -6.41 0.86
N CYS A 99 -1.98 -5.41 0.40
CA CYS A 99 -2.78 -5.51 -0.80
C CYS A 99 -1.91 -5.26 -2.02
N ASP A 100 -1.74 -6.28 -2.85
CA ASP A 100 -0.99 -6.17 -4.09
C ASP A 100 -1.93 -6.31 -5.29
N TYR A 101 -1.83 -5.37 -6.24
CA TYR A 101 -2.70 -5.33 -7.41
C TYR A 101 -2.53 -6.56 -8.31
N LYS A 102 -1.29 -7.09 -8.43
CA LYS A 102 -0.97 -8.24 -9.29
C LYS A 102 -1.13 -9.58 -8.57
N MET A 103 -0.77 -9.65 -7.29
CA MET A 103 -0.57 -10.90 -6.57
C MET A 103 -1.66 -11.20 -5.53
N GLY A 104 -2.54 -10.23 -5.23
CA GLY A 104 -3.60 -10.39 -4.23
C GLY A 104 -3.18 -9.99 -2.82
N LEU A 105 -3.66 -10.70 -1.80
CA LEU A 105 -3.33 -10.45 -0.40
C LEU A 105 -2.04 -11.18 -0.02
N LEU A 106 -1.06 -10.43 0.46
CA LEU A 106 0.26 -10.94 0.81
C LEU A 106 0.56 -10.73 2.29
N SER A 107 1.48 -11.52 2.83
CA SER A 107 2.17 -11.26 4.09
C SER A 107 3.64 -10.91 3.84
N LEU A 108 4.18 -10.06 4.70
CA LEU A 108 5.58 -9.69 4.73
C LEU A 108 6.19 -10.12 6.06
N ASP A 109 7.24 -10.90 5.99
CA ASP A 109 8.15 -11.08 7.13
C ASP A 109 9.04 -9.82 7.23
N THR A 110 8.80 -9.01 8.25
CA THR A 110 9.46 -7.72 8.45
C THR A 110 10.94 -7.82 8.80
N LYS A 111 11.42 -9.01 9.18
CA LYS A 111 12.82 -9.26 9.53
C LYS A 111 13.63 -9.72 8.33
N THR A 112 13.05 -10.56 7.50
CA THR A 112 13.74 -11.17 6.35
C THR A 112 13.41 -10.50 5.02
N GLY A 113 12.35 -9.70 4.97
CA GLY A 113 11.80 -9.12 3.72
C GLY A 113 11.09 -10.14 2.83
N LYS A 114 10.84 -11.37 3.32
CA LYS A 114 10.18 -12.42 2.56
C LYS A 114 8.70 -12.08 2.36
N ILE A 115 8.24 -12.20 1.11
CA ILE A 115 6.83 -12.06 0.71
C ILE A 115 6.23 -13.45 0.50
N GLU A 116 5.02 -13.65 1.03
CA GLU A 116 4.22 -14.85 0.79
C GLU A 116 2.78 -14.47 0.42
N THR A 117 2.22 -15.13 -0.60
CA THR A 117 0.82 -14.94 -0.98
C THR A 117 -0.08 -15.68 -0.01
N ILE A 118 -0.97 -14.94 0.68
CA ILE A 118 -2.01 -15.51 1.54
C ILE A 118 -3.21 -15.92 0.71
N LEU A 119 -3.65 -15.04 -0.19
CA LEU A 119 -4.83 -15.23 -1.02
C LEU A 119 -4.64 -14.55 -2.38
N GLY A 120 -4.42 -15.34 -3.43
CA GLY A 120 -4.23 -14.86 -4.80
C GLY A 120 -5.53 -14.73 -5.60
N SER A 121 -6.58 -15.45 -5.16
CA SER A 121 -7.89 -15.49 -5.83
C SER A 121 -8.99 -15.88 -4.85
N MET A 122 -10.23 -15.67 -5.22
CA MET A 122 -11.42 -16.09 -4.46
C MET A 122 -12.34 -16.92 -5.37
N TYR A 123 -12.69 -18.15 -4.93
CA TYR A 123 -13.59 -19.05 -5.68
C TYR A 123 -13.19 -19.22 -7.17
N SER A 124 -11.90 -19.40 -7.45
CA SER A 124 -11.34 -19.51 -8.81
C SER A 124 -11.44 -18.24 -9.65
N GLU A 125 -11.87 -17.12 -9.07
CA GLU A 125 -11.90 -15.82 -9.68
C GLU A 125 -10.71 -14.99 -9.18
N SER A 126 -9.90 -14.44 -10.09
CA SER A 126 -8.82 -13.54 -9.74
C SER A 126 -9.36 -12.23 -9.18
N PHE A 127 -8.62 -11.63 -8.26
CA PHE A 127 -8.88 -10.24 -7.89
C PHE A 127 -8.66 -9.32 -9.09
N LYS A 128 -9.43 -8.24 -9.16
CA LYS A 128 -9.31 -7.24 -10.22
C LYS A 128 -8.18 -6.25 -9.97
N GLY A 129 -7.71 -6.19 -8.74
CA GLY A 129 -6.63 -5.34 -8.29
C GLY A 129 -6.88 -4.83 -6.88
N LEU A 130 -6.24 -5.46 -5.90
CA LEU A 130 -6.39 -5.06 -4.51
C LEU A 130 -5.76 -3.67 -4.29
N ASN A 131 -6.38 -2.87 -3.42
CA ASN A 131 -5.93 -1.50 -3.15
C ASN A 131 -5.52 -1.31 -1.69
N ASP A 132 -6.46 -1.28 -0.75
CA ASP A 132 -6.15 -1.01 0.66
C ASP A 132 -6.78 -2.05 1.59
N LEU A 133 -6.35 -2.07 2.86
CA LEU A 133 -6.80 -3.01 3.87
C LEU A 133 -6.86 -2.35 5.25
N HIS A 134 -7.71 -2.91 6.12
CA HIS A 134 -7.83 -2.49 7.49
C HIS A 134 -8.25 -3.64 8.41
N PHE A 135 -7.65 -3.71 9.60
CA PHE A 135 -8.05 -4.67 10.64
C PHE A 135 -9.10 -4.05 11.56
N ALA A 136 -10.24 -4.73 11.70
CA ALA A 136 -11.23 -4.38 12.68
C ALA A 136 -10.76 -4.77 14.11
N ALA A 137 -11.42 -4.21 15.14
CA ALA A 137 -11.05 -4.47 16.53
C ALA A 137 -11.16 -5.95 16.93
N ASN A 138 -12.07 -6.70 16.30
CA ASN A 138 -12.24 -8.15 16.50
C ASN A 138 -11.16 -9.00 15.80
N GLY A 139 -10.30 -8.39 14.97
CA GLY A 139 -9.23 -9.05 14.21
C GLY A 139 -9.58 -9.39 12.78
N ASP A 140 -10.82 -9.18 12.33
CA ASP A 140 -11.19 -9.35 10.92
C ASP A 140 -10.40 -8.40 10.03
N LEU A 141 -9.96 -8.91 8.90
CA LEU A 141 -9.31 -8.12 7.86
C LEU A 141 -10.33 -7.74 6.77
N TYR A 142 -10.50 -6.45 6.56
CA TYR A 142 -11.26 -5.92 5.42
C TYR A 142 -10.28 -5.40 4.38
N PHE A 143 -10.53 -5.72 3.10
CA PHE A 143 -9.71 -5.22 2.01
C PHE A 143 -10.55 -4.93 0.76
N THR A 144 -10.08 -3.97 -0.03
CA THR A 144 -10.77 -3.48 -1.22
C THR A 144 -10.17 -4.08 -2.48
N ASP A 145 -11.04 -4.49 -3.39
CA ASP A 145 -10.70 -4.94 -4.74
C ASP A 145 -11.37 -3.99 -5.73
N GLN A 146 -10.71 -2.88 -5.97
CA GLN A 146 -11.27 -1.85 -6.86
C GLN A 146 -11.06 -2.18 -8.34
N GLY A 147 -9.91 -2.77 -8.69
CA GLY A 147 -9.53 -2.99 -10.08
C GLY A 147 -9.54 -1.70 -10.88
N GLN A 148 -10.08 -1.76 -12.10
CA GLN A 148 -10.30 -0.61 -12.98
C GLN A 148 -11.79 -0.22 -13.00
N THR A 149 -12.46 -0.27 -11.86
CA THR A 149 -13.89 0.04 -11.74
C THR A 149 -14.16 1.53 -11.92
N GLY A 150 -15.36 1.87 -12.39
CA GLY A 150 -15.81 3.22 -12.57
C GLY A 150 -17.33 3.29 -12.70
N ILE A 151 -17.86 4.46 -13.03
CA ILE A 151 -19.33 4.65 -13.17
C ILE A 151 -19.92 3.73 -14.25
N ALA A 152 -19.16 3.47 -15.33
CA ALA A 152 -19.61 2.60 -16.43
C ALA A 152 -19.42 1.10 -16.13
N ASP A 153 -18.57 0.75 -15.16
CA ASP A 153 -18.33 -0.63 -14.71
C ASP A 153 -18.18 -0.67 -13.18
N PRO A 154 -19.29 -0.59 -12.42
CA PRO A 154 -19.27 -0.51 -10.97
C PRO A 154 -19.07 -1.89 -10.32
N THR A 155 -17.96 -2.55 -10.59
CA THR A 155 -17.68 -3.93 -10.17
C THR A 155 -16.64 -4.03 -9.03
N GLY A 156 -16.35 -2.90 -8.36
CA GLY A 156 -15.50 -2.87 -7.17
C GLY A 156 -16.12 -3.67 -6.01
N ARG A 157 -15.28 -4.33 -5.24
CA ARG A 157 -15.69 -5.21 -4.13
C ARG A 157 -14.94 -4.88 -2.85
N VAL A 158 -15.55 -5.22 -1.73
CA VAL A 158 -14.92 -5.26 -0.42
C VAL A 158 -15.02 -6.68 0.10
N PHE A 159 -13.91 -7.21 0.57
CA PHE A 159 -13.83 -8.55 1.15
C PHE A 159 -13.56 -8.47 2.66
N ARG A 160 -13.96 -9.52 3.34
CA ARG A 160 -13.66 -9.78 4.75
C ARG A 160 -13.02 -11.16 4.89
N LEU A 161 -11.93 -11.24 5.60
CA LEU A 161 -11.22 -12.46 5.98
C LEU A 161 -11.16 -12.59 7.50
#